data_5c5d6157a1f6ce58686ab127b498b98a
#
_entry.id   5c5d6157a1f6ce58686ab127b498b98a
#
_cell.length_a   1.000
_cell.length_b   1.000
_cell.length_c   1.000
_cell.angle_alpha   90.00
_cell.angle_beta   90.00
_cell.angle_gamma   90.00
#
_symmetry.space_group_name_H-M   'P 1'
#
loop_
_entity.id
_entity.type
_entity.pdbx_description
1 polymer ?
#
loop_
_entity_poly.entity_id
_entity_poly.type
_entity_poly.pdbx_seq_one_letter_code
_entity_poly.pdbx_strand_id
1 'polypeptide(L)'
;MATKKWSFSSILLLIFFSVVNAYMLAHPNVIGKLGILFYKHAYIKNFPSALLTVSLIVLITIFFCEVMLRNVWRKKAISIFIGLFLLDLALFLYVYQTFTTFSYRITGKLFIYGAHLLPLLLMAIAGRYVYWSVNKSEKNLPILKEQDFSNAG
;
A
#
# COMPACT_ATOMS: atom_id res chain seq x y z
N MET A 1 -12.90 -4.64 19.45
CA MET A 1 -12.50 -5.53 18.36
C MET A 1 -11.02 -5.83 18.47
N ALA A 2 -10.63 -7.12 18.50
CA ALA A 2 -9.21 -7.47 18.55
C ALA A 2 -8.58 -7.27 17.17
N THR A 3 -7.73 -6.27 17.03
CA THR A 3 -6.89 -6.07 15.85
C THR A 3 -5.84 -7.17 15.83
N LYS A 4 -5.72 -7.90 14.73
CA LYS A 4 -4.64 -8.87 14.60
C LYS A 4 -3.31 -8.10 14.56
N LYS A 5 -2.50 -8.25 15.61
CA LYS A 5 -1.16 -7.65 15.66
C LYS A 5 -0.38 -8.02 14.39
N TRP A 6 0.31 -7.05 13.83
CA TRP A 6 1.23 -7.28 12.74
C TRP A 6 2.26 -8.32 13.17
N SER A 7 2.46 -9.36 12.37
CA SER A 7 3.57 -10.29 12.61
C SER A 7 4.88 -9.54 12.47
N PHE A 8 5.84 -9.83 13.32
CA PHE A 8 7.18 -9.23 13.25
C PHE A 8 7.79 -9.35 11.85
N SER A 9 7.66 -10.54 11.22
CA SER A 9 8.11 -10.77 9.85
C SER A 9 7.44 -9.84 8.83
N SER A 10 6.13 -9.55 8.98
CA SER A 10 5.41 -8.65 8.07
C SER A 10 5.88 -7.21 8.20
N ILE A 11 6.19 -6.76 9.42
CA ILE A 11 6.72 -5.42 9.67
C ILE A 11 8.11 -5.28 9.07
N LEU A 12 8.98 -6.27 9.31
CA LEU A 12 10.35 -6.29 8.80
C LEU A 12 10.37 -6.27 7.26
N LEU A 13 9.50 -7.06 6.64
CA LEU A 13 9.37 -7.13 5.19
C LEU A 13 8.87 -5.79 4.61
N LEU A 14 7.92 -5.13 5.29
CA LEU A 14 7.39 -3.83 4.89
C LEU A 14 8.46 -2.74 5.00
N ILE A 15 9.25 -2.72 6.08
CA ILE A 15 10.38 -1.80 6.26
C ILE A 15 11.41 -2.04 5.15
N PHE A 16 11.77 -3.30 4.89
CA PHE A 16 12.72 -3.65 3.84
C PHE A 16 12.29 -3.12 2.47
N PHE A 17 11.05 -3.40 2.06
CA PHE A 17 10.54 -2.92 0.77
C PHE A 17 10.41 -1.40 0.71
N SER A 18 10.08 -0.72 1.82
CA SER A 18 10.05 0.74 1.88
C SER A 18 11.42 1.36 1.68
N VAL A 19 12.47 0.78 2.29
CA VAL A 19 13.85 1.21 2.13
C VAL A 19 14.34 0.98 0.70
N VAL A 20 14.08 -0.21 0.14
CA VAL A 20 14.43 -0.53 -1.26
C VAL A 20 13.73 0.43 -2.22
N ASN A 21 12.45 0.70 -2.01
CA ASN A 21 11.69 1.65 -2.83
C ASN A 21 12.30 3.06 -2.77
N ALA A 22 12.57 3.56 -1.58
CA ALA A 22 13.17 4.87 -1.38
C ALA A 22 14.56 4.97 -2.04
N TYR A 23 15.36 3.91 -1.94
CA TYR A 23 16.66 3.83 -2.61
C TYR A 23 16.52 3.93 -4.13
N MET A 24 15.59 3.17 -4.70
CA MET A 24 15.36 3.17 -6.15
C MET A 24 14.85 4.53 -6.65
N LEU A 25 13.94 5.19 -5.92
CA LEU A 25 13.43 6.51 -6.26
C LEU A 25 14.51 7.61 -6.15
N ALA A 26 15.45 7.46 -5.22
CA ALA A 26 16.52 8.44 -5.01
C ALA A 26 17.69 8.32 -6.03
N HIS A 27 17.70 7.29 -6.89
CA HIS A 27 18.78 7.04 -7.84
C HIS A 27 18.33 7.09 -9.31
N PRO A 28 17.72 8.20 -9.76
CA PRO A 28 17.46 8.41 -11.18
C PRO A 28 18.77 8.67 -11.93
N ASN A 29 18.76 8.49 -13.26
CA ASN A 29 19.86 8.87 -14.13
C ASN A 29 20.07 10.40 -14.12
N VAL A 30 21.17 10.87 -14.75
CA VAL A 30 21.50 12.29 -14.86
C VAL A 30 20.33 13.10 -15.42
N ILE A 31 19.65 12.60 -16.44
CA ILE A 31 18.47 13.24 -17.04
C ILE A 31 17.29 13.29 -16.04
N GLY A 32 17.05 12.21 -15.30
CA GLY A 32 16.05 12.17 -14.25
C GLY A 32 16.36 13.13 -13.09
N LYS A 33 17.63 13.28 -12.72
CA LYS A 33 18.07 14.29 -11.72
C LYS A 33 17.81 15.71 -12.18
N LEU A 34 18.06 16.01 -13.44
CA LEU A 34 17.72 17.31 -14.04
C LEU A 34 16.22 17.55 -14.00
N GLY A 35 15.39 16.56 -14.37
CA GLY A 35 13.93 16.64 -14.28
C GLY A 35 13.45 16.93 -12.86
N ILE A 36 13.98 16.23 -11.85
CA ILE A 36 13.67 16.48 -10.43
C ILE A 36 14.05 17.89 -10.01
N LEU A 37 15.19 18.41 -10.49
CA LEU A 37 15.66 19.75 -10.19
C LEU A 37 14.77 20.82 -10.84
N PHE A 38 14.43 20.68 -12.13
CA PHE A 38 13.58 21.62 -12.85
C PHE A 38 12.14 21.67 -12.32
N TYR A 39 11.55 20.51 -12.01
CA TYR A 39 10.19 20.43 -11.48
C TYR A 39 10.12 20.59 -9.96
N LYS A 40 11.24 20.93 -9.29
CA LYS A 40 11.32 21.18 -7.83
C LYS A 40 10.77 20.04 -6.96
N HIS A 41 10.89 18.79 -7.40
CA HIS A 41 10.45 17.61 -6.62
C HIS A 41 11.41 17.33 -5.46
N ALA A 42 11.42 18.20 -4.45
CA ALA A 42 12.32 18.14 -3.29
C ALA A 42 12.16 16.84 -2.47
N TYR A 43 10.97 16.24 -2.50
CA TYR A 43 10.62 15.05 -1.73
C TYR A 43 11.27 13.74 -2.22
N ILE A 44 11.85 13.71 -3.42
CA ILE A 44 12.59 12.56 -3.98
C ILE A 44 14.03 12.90 -4.40
N LYS A 45 14.49 14.12 -4.06
CA LYS A 45 15.79 14.62 -4.49
C LYS A 45 16.96 13.79 -3.95
N ASN A 46 16.86 13.34 -2.70
CA ASN A 46 17.89 12.60 -1.97
C ASN A 46 17.28 11.37 -1.28
N PHE A 47 18.13 10.37 -0.98
CA PHE A 47 17.68 9.15 -0.29
C PHE A 47 16.93 9.44 1.04
N PRO A 48 17.39 10.32 1.95
CA PRO A 48 16.65 10.62 3.17
C PRO A 48 15.26 11.21 2.91
N SER A 49 15.11 12.12 1.94
CA SER A 49 13.80 12.70 1.61
C SER A 49 12.88 11.70 0.94
N ALA A 50 13.40 10.86 0.05
CA ALA A 50 12.63 9.77 -0.55
C ALA A 50 12.18 8.74 0.50
N LEU A 51 13.07 8.37 1.44
CA LEU A 51 12.75 7.46 2.53
C LEU A 51 11.65 8.03 3.44
N LEU A 52 11.76 9.31 3.79
CA LEU A 52 10.75 9.99 4.58
C LEU A 52 9.40 10.01 3.85
N THR A 53 9.39 10.33 2.57
CA THR A 53 8.17 10.38 1.76
C THR A 53 7.51 9.00 1.65
N VAL A 54 8.27 7.97 1.28
CA VAL A 54 7.75 6.59 1.17
C VAL A 54 7.24 6.10 2.52
N SER A 55 8.02 6.29 3.60
CA SER A 55 7.62 5.87 4.95
C SER A 55 6.35 6.57 5.40
N LEU A 56 6.23 7.86 5.13
CA LEU A 56 5.06 8.65 5.50
C LEU A 56 3.80 8.17 4.75
N ILE A 57 3.90 7.91 3.44
CA ILE A 57 2.78 7.36 2.64
C ILE A 57 2.36 5.99 3.19
N VAL A 58 3.31 5.09 3.44
CA VAL A 58 3.04 3.75 3.99
C VAL A 58 2.39 3.84 5.37
N LEU A 59 2.91 4.69 6.27
CA LEU A 59 2.35 4.87 7.61
C LEU A 59 0.94 5.45 7.58
N ILE A 60 0.69 6.47 6.73
CA ILE A 60 -0.64 7.05 6.55
C ILE A 60 -1.62 5.98 6.05
N THR A 61 -1.22 5.17 5.08
CA THR A 61 -2.07 4.10 4.54
C THR A 61 -2.41 3.06 5.60
N ILE A 62 -1.43 2.61 6.38
CA ILE A 62 -1.67 1.68 7.50
C ILE A 62 -2.59 2.31 8.54
N PHE A 63 -2.30 3.55 8.94
CA PHE A 63 -3.11 4.27 9.92
C PHE A 63 -4.55 4.42 9.44
N PHE A 64 -4.76 4.81 8.19
CA PHE A 64 -6.09 4.91 7.58
C PHE A 64 -6.83 3.57 7.61
N CYS A 65 -6.18 2.48 7.18
CA CYS A 65 -6.76 1.15 7.21
C CYS A 65 -7.11 0.70 8.64
N GLU A 66 -6.26 1.00 9.62
CA GLU A 66 -6.49 0.63 11.02
C GLU A 66 -7.65 1.43 11.63
N VAL A 67 -7.75 2.73 11.35
CA VAL A 67 -8.87 3.59 11.78
C VAL A 67 -10.19 3.12 11.17
N MET A 68 -10.19 2.81 9.87
CA MET A 68 -11.38 2.27 9.20
C MET A 68 -11.81 0.93 9.78
N LEU A 69 -10.87 0.05 10.10
CA LEU A 69 -11.16 -1.24 10.70
C LEU A 69 -11.78 -1.12 12.10
N ARG A 70 -11.42 -0.08 12.87
CA ARG A 70 -11.92 0.16 14.23
C ARG A 70 -13.28 0.85 14.25
N ASN A 71 -13.47 1.85 13.39
CA ASN A 71 -14.59 2.78 13.48
C ASN A 71 -15.74 2.47 12.52
N VAL A 72 -15.51 1.64 11.51
CA VAL A 72 -16.51 1.38 10.45
C VAL A 72 -17.06 -0.05 10.58
N TRP A 73 -18.35 -0.19 10.27
CA TRP A 73 -19.01 -1.49 10.18
C TRP A 73 -18.28 -2.37 9.17
N ARG A 74 -18.07 -3.62 9.54
CA ARG A 74 -17.21 -4.57 8.82
C ARG A 74 -17.50 -4.67 7.32
N LYS A 75 -18.77 -4.79 6.92
CA LYS A 75 -19.13 -4.86 5.48
C LYS A 75 -18.68 -3.61 4.74
N LYS A 76 -18.87 -2.43 5.33
CA LYS A 76 -18.42 -1.16 4.77
C LYS A 76 -16.88 -1.06 4.75
N ALA A 77 -16.20 -1.56 5.78
CA ALA A 77 -14.74 -1.57 5.83
C ALA A 77 -14.14 -2.43 4.70
N ILE A 78 -14.70 -3.61 4.43
CA ILE A 78 -14.28 -4.46 3.30
C ILE A 78 -14.44 -3.71 1.97
N SER A 79 -15.58 -3.06 1.75
CA SER A 79 -15.83 -2.28 0.53
C SER A 79 -14.81 -1.14 0.36
N ILE A 80 -14.46 -0.45 1.45
CA ILE A 80 -13.44 0.62 1.44
C ILE A 80 -12.06 0.05 1.10
N PHE A 81 -11.67 -1.10 1.68
CA PHE A 81 -10.38 -1.71 1.39
C PHE A 81 -10.28 -2.24 -0.04
N ILE A 82 -11.37 -2.78 -0.60
CA ILE A 82 -11.44 -3.14 -2.03
C ILE A 82 -11.33 -1.89 -2.89
N GLY A 83 -12.03 -0.80 -2.54
CA GLY A 83 -11.91 0.48 -3.23
C GLY A 83 -10.48 1.04 -3.21
N LEU A 84 -9.80 0.97 -2.05
CA LEU A 84 -8.41 1.37 -1.92
C LEU A 84 -7.48 0.51 -2.80
N PHE A 85 -7.67 -0.81 -2.79
CA PHE A 85 -6.92 -1.73 -3.64
C PHE A 85 -7.09 -1.42 -5.13
N LEU A 86 -8.32 -1.12 -5.58
CA LEU A 86 -8.59 -0.73 -6.96
C LEU A 86 -7.99 0.63 -7.31
N LEU A 87 -7.98 1.57 -6.38
CA LEU A 87 -7.32 2.86 -6.54
C LEU A 87 -5.80 2.68 -6.73
N ASP A 88 -5.17 1.88 -5.89
CA ASP A 88 -3.73 1.58 -5.99
C ASP A 88 -3.41 0.84 -7.30
N LEU A 89 -4.31 -0.06 -7.76
CA LEU A 89 -4.18 -0.72 -9.05
C LEU A 89 -4.27 0.29 -10.22
N ALA A 90 -5.22 1.22 -10.16
CA ALA A 90 -5.35 2.28 -11.16
C ALA A 90 -4.09 3.18 -11.18
N LEU A 91 -3.54 3.48 -10.00
CA LEU A 91 -2.31 4.25 -9.85
C LEU A 91 -1.10 3.49 -10.42
N PHE A 92 -1.03 2.17 -10.19
CA PHE A 92 0.00 1.31 -10.80
C PHE A 92 -0.08 1.33 -12.33
N LEU A 93 -1.28 1.19 -12.90
CA LEU A 93 -1.49 1.25 -14.35
C LEU A 93 -1.14 2.62 -14.93
N TYR A 94 -1.50 3.70 -14.24
CA TYR A 94 -1.15 5.07 -14.63
C TYR A 94 0.38 5.26 -14.66
N VAL A 95 1.07 4.83 -13.62
CA VAL A 95 2.55 4.86 -13.56
C VAL A 95 3.13 4.03 -14.70
N TYR A 96 2.61 2.83 -14.96
CA TYR A 96 3.06 1.97 -16.06
C TYR A 96 2.92 2.68 -17.41
N GLN A 97 1.76 3.25 -17.71
CA GLN A 97 1.55 3.98 -18.97
C GLN A 97 2.47 5.20 -19.09
N THR A 98 2.63 5.96 -18.01
CA THR A 98 3.48 7.15 -17.99
C THR A 98 4.93 6.81 -18.32
N PHE A 99 5.46 5.74 -17.72
CA PHE A 99 6.86 5.33 -17.93
C PHE A 99 7.11 4.53 -19.22
N THR A 100 6.08 4.11 -19.95
CA THR A 100 6.20 3.59 -21.31
C THR A 100 6.40 4.71 -22.33
N THR A 101 6.04 5.96 -22.01
CA THR A 101 6.23 7.11 -22.88
C THR A 101 7.72 7.46 -22.98
N PHE A 102 8.20 7.79 -24.19
CA PHE A 102 9.61 8.03 -24.49
C PHE A 102 10.29 9.03 -23.54
N SER A 103 9.60 10.11 -23.19
CA SER A 103 10.14 11.18 -22.32
C SER A 103 10.51 10.70 -20.91
N TYR A 104 9.80 9.73 -20.37
CA TYR A 104 10.03 9.20 -19.02
C TYR A 104 10.93 7.96 -19.02
N ARG A 105 11.03 7.25 -20.15
CA ARG A 105 11.87 6.06 -20.29
C ARG A 105 13.36 6.34 -20.09
N ILE A 106 13.77 7.59 -20.32
CA ILE A 106 15.15 8.07 -20.16
C ILE A 106 15.51 8.45 -18.73
N THR A 107 14.57 8.44 -17.76
CA THR A 107 14.84 8.81 -16.35
C THR A 107 15.66 7.77 -15.58
N GLY A 108 15.79 6.56 -16.12
CA GLY A 108 16.58 5.48 -15.56
C GLY A 108 15.75 4.30 -15.03
N LYS A 109 16.22 3.09 -15.31
CA LYS A 109 15.53 1.84 -14.95
C LYS A 109 15.22 1.73 -13.45
N LEU A 110 16.17 2.10 -12.59
CA LEU A 110 16.00 2.05 -11.14
C LEU A 110 14.85 2.94 -10.66
N PHE A 111 14.80 4.18 -11.14
CA PHE A 111 13.73 5.11 -10.81
C PHE A 111 12.36 4.60 -11.27
N ILE A 112 12.29 4.04 -12.48
CA ILE A 112 11.06 3.45 -13.03
C ILE A 112 10.58 2.31 -12.15
N TYR A 113 11.46 1.39 -11.77
CA TYR A 113 11.11 0.28 -10.88
C TYR A 113 10.65 0.78 -9.49
N GLY A 114 11.31 1.79 -8.94
CA GLY A 114 10.89 2.43 -7.69
C GLY A 114 9.49 3.04 -7.78
N ALA A 115 9.19 3.72 -8.89
CA ALA A 115 7.86 4.29 -9.11
C ALA A 115 6.75 3.22 -9.20
N HIS A 116 7.04 2.03 -9.74
CA HIS A 116 6.09 0.91 -9.79
C HIS A 116 5.99 0.18 -8.44
N LEU A 117 7.08 0.12 -7.68
CA LEU A 117 7.13 -0.61 -6.43
C LEU A 117 6.25 0.05 -5.35
N LEU A 118 6.10 1.38 -5.37
CA LEU A 118 5.30 2.10 -4.39
C LEU A 118 3.81 1.70 -4.44
N PRO A 119 3.09 1.81 -5.58
CA PRO A 119 1.71 1.37 -5.64
C PRO A 119 1.55 -0.13 -5.37
N LEU A 120 2.50 -0.96 -5.78
CA LEU A 120 2.48 -2.40 -5.50
C LEU A 120 2.55 -2.67 -3.99
N LEU A 121 3.35 -1.91 -3.25
CA LEU A 121 3.45 -2.01 -1.79
C LEU A 121 2.15 -1.56 -1.11
N LEU A 122 1.50 -0.51 -1.60
CA LEU A 122 0.20 -0.06 -1.10
C LEU A 122 -0.89 -1.10 -1.38
N MET A 123 -0.91 -1.69 -2.59
CA MET A 123 -1.80 -2.81 -2.92
C MET A 123 -1.61 -3.99 -1.98
N ALA A 124 -0.37 -4.35 -1.63
CA ALA A 124 -0.11 -5.43 -0.69
C ALA A 124 -0.66 -5.13 0.72
N ILE A 125 -0.56 -3.87 1.17
CA ILE A 125 -1.16 -3.43 2.43
C ILE A 125 -2.68 -3.54 2.37
N ALA A 126 -3.33 -2.94 1.37
CA ALA A 126 -4.78 -2.98 1.20
C ALA A 126 -5.30 -4.41 1.08
N GLY A 127 -4.66 -5.26 0.25
CA GLY A 127 -4.99 -6.66 0.07
C GLY A 127 -4.91 -7.48 1.36
N ARG A 128 -3.91 -7.19 2.21
CA ARG A 128 -3.80 -7.81 3.54
C ARG A 128 -5.02 -7.48 4.43
N TYR A 129 -5.47 -6.22 4.42
CA TYR A 129 -6.65 -5.81 5.20
C TYR A 129 -7.94 -6.42 4.65
N VAL A 130 -8.08 -6.53 3.32
CA VAL A 130 -9.19 -7.26 2.68
C VAL A 130 -9.20 -8.72 3.14
N TYR A 131 -8.08 -9.43 2.96
CA TYR A 131 -7.95 -10.84 3.33
C TYR A 131 -8.31 -11.09 4.80
N TRP A 132 -7.77 -10.27 5.69
CA TRP A 132 -8.05 -10.42 7.12
C TRP A 132 -9.51 -10.12 7.47
N SER A 133 -10.11 -9.12 6.82
CA SER A 133 -11.50 -8.75 7.05
C SER A 133 -12.47 -9.83 6.57
N VAL A 134 -12.17 -10.51 5.46
CA VAL A 134 -12.98 -11.60 4.90
C VAL A 134 -12.88 -12.85 5.77
N ASN A 135 -11.67 -13.33 6.08
CA ASN A 135 -11.49 -14.57 6.85
C ASN A 135 -12.07 -14.52 8.27
N LYS A 136 -12.12 -13.35 8.89
CA LYS A 136 -12.80 -13.19 10.17
C LYS A 136 -14.31 -13.32 10.03
N SER A 137 -14.90 -13.15 8.82
CA SER A 137 -16.32 -13.33 8.54
C SER A 137 -16.74 -14.80 8.65
N GLU A 138 -15.95 -15.68 8.09
CA GLU A 138 -16.29 -17.11 8.06
C GLU A 138 -16.25 -17.76 9.44
N LYS A 139 -15.32 -17.31 10.32
CA LYS A 139 -15.20 -17.90 11.67
C LYS A 139 -16.37 -17.59 12.60
N ASN A 140 -17.16 -16.56 12.35
CA ASN A 140 -18.30 -16.18 13.19
C ASN A 140 -19.64 -16.74 12.70
N LEU A 141 -19.70 -17.28 11.48
CA LEU A 141 -20.91 -17.88 10.92
C LEU A 141 -21.34 -19.19 11.62
N PRO A 142 -20.45 -20.12 11.98
CA PRO A 142 -20.88 -21.37 12.63
C PRO A 142 -21.46 -21.15 14.04
N ILE A 143 -20.94 -20.19 14.80
CA ILE A 143 -21.40 -19.92 16.17
C ILE A 143 -22.84 -19.37 16.21
N LEU A 144 -23.22 -18.55 15.23
CA LEU A 144 -24.59 -18.01 15.14
C LEU A 144 -25.61 -19.10 14.73
N LYS A 145 -25.21 -20.03 13.87
CA LYS A 145 -26.07 -21.16 13.49
C LYS A 145 -26.31 -22.12 14.66
N GLU A 146 -25.31 -22.36 15.48
CA GLU A 146 -25.40 -23.28 16.62
C GLU A 146 -26.28 -22.70 17.75
N GLN A 147 -26.26 -21.36 17.93
CA GLN A 147 -27.13 -20.67 18.89
C GLN A 147 -28.62 -20.64 18.45
N ASP A 148 -28.89 -20.50 17.14
CA ASP A 148 -30.26 -20.52 16.62
C ASP A 148 -30.90 -21.93 16.78
N PHE A 149 -30.13 -22.99 16.62
CA PHE A 149 -30.62 -24.36 16.85
C PHE A 149 -30.83 -24.65 18.33
N SER A 150 -30.04 -24.10 19.23
CA SER A 150 -30.18 -24.30 20.68
C SER A 150 -31.38 -23.56 21.27
N ASN A 151 -31.81 -22.45 20.67
CA ASN A 151 -32.95 -21.67 21.13
C ASN A 151 -34.30 -22.09 20.50
N ALA A 152 -34.27 -23.01 19.54
CA ALA A 152 -35.48 -23.52 18.85
C ALA A 152 -35.99 -24.88 19.37
N GLY A 153 -35.35 -25.47 20.38
CA GLY A 153 -35.75 -26.69 21.09
C GLY A 153 -36.18 -26.41 22.49
#